data_fb8ecbc6791cc91d4486e07fe00e97a3
#
_entry.id   fb8ecbc6791cc91d4486e07fe00e97a3
#
_cell.length_a   1.000
_cell.length_b   1.000
_cell.length_c   1.000
_cell.angle_alpha   90.00
_cell.angle_beta   90.00
_cell.angle_gamma   90.00
#
_symmetry.space_group_name_H-M   'P 1'
#
loop_
_entity.id
_entity.type
_entity.pdbx_description
1 polymer ?
#
loop_
_entity_poly.entity_id
_entity_poly.type
_entity_poly.pdbx_seq_one_letter_code
_entity_poly.pdbx_strand_id
1 'polypeptide(L)'
;MNHLKVFLCCLGLCLASDTVYAVNYVKRVKKAKGIEITYQNVSKGKVGPGQIQVSIVGDKMVLNNVAPASQEKTEEEKLYKKPITKEYVDYSALKSYLWAELPNGDTISSVTPFVYGKNLKKVGEGEHLGLKCQILRTSINSNTIDIWYTTDIPFRGTPQPSVGIPDGLVLKTVRNGDRIIEAIDINKIKKPYDVLPTSWGESMDSYDFNYTIKQSVVTTVNVFDQETICFKKAQLPEQLESDKVYAAAGGTIILKKVKLPEVIKGRCIFAEVVQYSDGDAYDRTGSIFTIPVGKEKSFLDMLRNLKSVPSFHSGKTDYHGLVSTENFDVPVELMRFFTGFGVRKFNHVKVKGQDWVDSVLYKTEITAMAEHLSGEAWIGAYIGNWDAKGHRLSLKLKYYPDDVRRIYRSKPLFNTVNYMEQAGQPYPLFMLNDSLRVKFTLKEPVKNATLFYLTTGHGGWGNGDEFNQKINTIYLDDKQVISFVPWRDDCGTYRNWNPCSGNFSNGMSSSDLSRSNWCPATVTNPEYIFLGDLEAGEHTLVVKIPQGKPEGGSNSFWCISGTLLY
;
A
#
# COMPACT_ATOMS: atom_id res chain seq x y z
N MET A 1 -52.20 18.00 -42.21
CA MET A 1 -52.73 16.65 -41.90
C MET A 1 -51.81 15.49 -42.25
N ASN A 2 -50.55 15.73 -42.63
CA ASN A 2 -49.63 14.64 -43.10
C ASN A 2 -48.54 14.25 -42.09
N HIS A 3 -48.45 14.89 -40.93
CA HIS A 3 -47.41 14.55 -39.91
C HIS A 3 -47.88 13.54 -38.85
N LEU A 4 -49.17 13.25 -38.76
CA LEU A 4 -49.70 12.35 -37.71
C LEU A 4 -49.67 10.86 -38.12
N LYS A 5 -49.62 10.55 -39.40
CA LYS A 5 -49.57 9.15 -39.88
C LYS A 5 -48.16 8.50 -39.85
N VAL A 6 -47.08 9.31 -39.87
CA VAL A 6 -45.71 8.79 -39.79
C VAL A 6 -45.36 8.39 -38.37
N PHE A 7 -45.91 9.08 -37.34
CA PHE A 7 -45.62 8.75 -35.94
C PHE A 7 -46.26 7.44 -35.46
N LEU A 8 -47.43 7.08 -36.01
CA LEU A 8 -48.10 5.80 -35.66
C LEU A 8 -47.41 4.58 -36.31
N CYS A 9 -46.80 4.75 -37.45
CA CYS A 9 -46.07 3.66 -38.09
C CYS A 9 -44.74 3.33 -37.37
N CYS A 10 -44.03 4.30 -36.83
CA CYS A 10 -42.80 4.06 -36.07
C CYS A 10 -43.06 3.40 -34.71
N LEU A 11 -44.15 3.74 -33.99
CA LEU A 11 -44.50 3.06 -32.73
C LEU A 11 -44.94 1.60 -32.95
N GLY A 12 -45.66 1.32 -34.06
CA GLY A 12 -46.08 -0.03 -34.40
C GLY A 12 -44.93 -0.95 -34.83
N LEU A 13 -43.92 -0.39 -35.48
CA LEU A 13 -42.73 -1.13 -35.89
C LEU A 13 -41.76 -1.43 -34.73
N CYS A 14 -41.63 -0.51 -33.76
CA CYS A 14 -40.84 -0.78 -32.56
C CYS A 14 -41.46 -1.88 -31.69
N LEU A 15 -42.77 -1.88 -31.46
CA LEU A 15 -43.46 -2.92 -30.69
C LEU A 15 -43.49 -4.27 -31.40
N ALA A 16 -43.49 -4.31 -32.74
CA ALA A 16 -43.44 -5.53 -33.51
C ALA A 16 -42.01 -6.15 -33.54
N SER A 17 -40.96 -5.31 -33.45
CA SER A 17 -39.58 -5.82 -33.42
C SER A 17 -39.26 -6.50 -32.08
N ASP A 18 -39.68 -5.94 -30.96
CA ASP A 18 -39.41 -6.52 -29.62
C ASP A 18 -40.09 -7.86 -29.41
N THR A 19 -41.37 -8.00 -29.88
CA THR A 19 -42.10 -9.27 -29.82
C THR A 19 -41.52 -10.34 -30.75
N VAL A 20 -40.95 -9.98 -31.88
CA VAL A 20 -40.29 -10.91 -32.82
C VAL A 20 -38.99 -11.45 -32.23
N TYR A 21 -38.21 -10.61 -31.49
CA TYR A 21 -36.99 -11.07 -30.79
C TYR A 21 -37.34 -12.04 -29.65
N ALA A 22 -38.33 -11.79 -28.81
CA ALA A 22 -38.75 -12.64 -27.72
C ALA A 22 -39.14 -14.05 -28.17
N VAL A 23 -39.96 -14.13 -29.20
CA VAL A 23 -40.34 -15.42 -29.80
C VAL A 23 -39.14 -16.19 -30.34
N ASN A 24 -38.10 -15.48 -30.80
CA ASN A 24 -36.88 -16.10 -31.28
C ASN A 24 -36.01 -16.69 -30.15
N TYR A 25 -35.87 -16.02 -28.99
CA TYR A 25 -35.13 -16.57 -27.84
C TYR A 25 -35.78 -17.81 -27.29
N VAL A 26 -37.08 -17.80 -27.00
CA VAL A 26 -37.82 -18.97 -26.50
C VAL A 26 -37.70 -20.16 -27.48
N LYS A 27 -37.92 -19.95 -28.80
CA LYS A 27 -37.76 -21.01 -29.80
C LYS A 27 -36.32 -21.53 -29.87
N ARG A 28 -35.33 -20.65 -29.78
CA ARG A 28 -33.89 -20.98 -29.86
C ARG A 28 -33.47 -21.91 -28.71
N VAL A 29 -33.97 -21.71 -27.49
CA VAL A 29 -33.46 -22.36 -26.27
C VAL A 29 -34.41 -23.39 -25.67
N LYS A 30 -35.69 -23.47 -26.07
CA LYS A 30 -36.72 -24.38 -25.49
C LYS A 30 -36.31 -25.86 -25.45
N LYS A 31 -35.50 -26.32 -26.41
CA LYS A 31 -34.99 -27.71 -26.49
C LYS A 31 -33.49 -27.80 -26.22
N ALA A 32 -32.88 -26.74 -25.72
CA ALA A 32 -31.45 -26.72 -25.42
C ALA A 32 -31.17 -27.56 -24.15
N LYS A 33 -30.04 -28.29 -24.14
CA LYS A 33 -29.52 -28.93 -22.93
C LYS A 33 -28.65 -28.00 -22.09
N GLY A 34 -28.31 -26.83 -22.61
CA GLY A 34 -27.58 -25.76 -21.94
C GLY A 34 -27.68 -24.44 -22.70
N ILE A 35 -27.56 -23.34 -22.00
CA ILE A 35 -27.60 -21.99 -22.54
C ILE A 35 -26.42 -21.17 -22.02
N GLU A 36 -26.04 -20.18 -22.79
CA GLU A 36 -25.07 -19.15 -22.43
C GLU A 36 -25.71 -17.79 -22.53
N ILE A 37 -25.56 -16.99 -21.50
CA ILE A 37 -26.14 -15.65 -21.40
C ILE A 37 -25.01 -14.66 -21.26
N THR A 38 -25.03 -13.61 -22.04
CA THR A 38 -24.10 -12.47 -21.93
C THR A 38 -24.81 -11.31 -21.27
N TYR A 39 -24.19 -10.78 -20.22
CA TYR A 39 -24.69 -9.60 -19.51
C TYR A 39 -23.69 -8.45 -19.68
N GLN A 40 -24.24 -7.24 -19.67
CA GLN A 40 -23.46 -6.00 -19.57
C GLN A 40 -23.72 -5.28 -18.25
N ASN A 41 -22.73 -4.50 -17.83
CA ASN A 41 -22.87 -3.59 -16.70
C ASN A 41 -23.21 -2.19 -17.20
N VAL A 42 -24.19 -1.54 -16.62
CA VAL A 42 -24.52 -0.14 -16.90
C VAL A 42 -24.53 0.64 -15.61
N SER A 43 -23.81 1.76 -15.55
CA SER A 43 -23.78 2.65 -14.38
C SER A 43 -24.03 4.08 -14.83
N LYS A 44 -25.04 4.72 -14.20
CA LYS A 44 -25.44 6.09 -14.55
C LYS A 44 -25.65 6.28 -16.06
N GLY A 45 -26.29 5.29 -16.71
CA GLY A 45 -26.58 5.30 -18.14
C GLY A 45 -25.39 5.01 -19.08
N LYS A 46 -24.20 4.70 -18.53
CA LYS A 46 -23.03 4.35 -19.33
C LYS A 46 -22.73 2.85 -19.26
N VAL A 47 -22.52 2.21 -20.40
CA VAL A 47 -22.11 0.80 -20.48
C VAL A 47 -20.66 0.69 -20.01
N GLY A 48 -20.40 -0.24 -19.08
CA GLY A 48 -19.07 -0.55 -18.60
C GLY A 48 -18.26 -1.39 -19.61
N PRO A 49 -16.94 -1.44 -19.47
CA PRO A 49 -16.05 -2.07 -20.48
C PRO A 49 -16.04 -3.60 -20.43
N GLY A 50 -16.57 -4.25 -19.39
CA GLY A 50 -16.56 -5.71 -19.23
C GLY A 50 -17.95 -6.34 -19.39
N GLN A 51 -17.97 -7.64 -19.68
CA GLN A 51 -19.18 -8.45 -19.76
C GLN A 51 -19.14 -9.58 -18.74
N ILE A 52 -20.30 -10.07 -18.35
CA ILE A 52 -20.46 -11.25 -17.52
C ILE A 52 -21.08 -12.34 -18.40
N GLN A 53 -20.42 -13.49 -18.46
CA GLN A 53 -20.90 -14.65 -19.19
C GLN A 53 -21.37 -15.72 -18.20
N VAL A 54 -22.60 -16.15 -18.34
CA VAL A 54 -23.20 -17.19 -17.51
C VAL A 54 -23.53 -18.38 -18.40
N SER A 55 -22.89 -19.53 -18.14
CA SER A 55 -23.20 -20.79 -18.82
C SER A 55 -23.99 -21.69 -17.88
N ILE A 56 -25.10 -22.23 -18.35
CA ILE A 56 -26.00 -23.11 -17.60
C ILE A 56 -26.16 -24.41 -18.37
N VAL A 57 -25.88 -25.54 -17.72
CA VAL A 57 -26.09 -26.90 -18.26
C VAL A 57 -26.78 -27.77 -17.21
N GLY A 58 -28.02 -28.19 -17.48
CA GLY A 58 -28.86 -28.83 -16.49
C GLY A 58 -29.09 -27.92 -15.28
N ASP A 59 -28.84 -28.45 -14.08
CA ASP A 59 -28.94 -27.72 -12.81
C ASP A 59 -27.63 -27.08 -12.34
N LYS A 60 -26.65 -26.95 -13.23
CA LYS A 60 -25.33 -26.35 -12.89
C LYS A 60 -25.08 -25.07 -13.68
N MET A 61 -24.48 -24.11 -13.03
CA MET A 61 -24.17 -22.81 -13.59
C MET A 61 -22.71 -22.42 -13.30
N VAL A 62 -22.05 -21.78 -14.26
CA VAL A 62 -20.78 -21.08 -14.06
C VAL A 62 -20.89 -19.65 -14.55
N LEU A 63 -20.32 -18.73 -13.76
CA LEU A 63 -20.22 -17.31 -14.07
C LEU A 63 -18.75 -16.94 -14.28
N ASN A 64 -18.47 -16.31 -15.41
CA ASN A 64 -17.17 -15.78 -15.79
C ASN A 64 -17.25 -14.27 -16.04
N ASN A 65 -16.29 -13.51 -15.55
CA ASN A 65 -16.08 -12.13 -15.96
C ASN A 65 -15.21 -12.12 -17.24
N VAL A 66 -15.71 -11.54 -18.30
CA VAL A 66 -15.02 -11.46 -19.59
C VAL A 66 -14.49 -10.04 -19.76
N ALA A 67 -13.17 -9.90 -19.86
CA ALA A 67 -12.54 -8.62 -20.18
C ALA A 67 -12.89 -8.18 -21.61
N PRO A 68 -12.94 -6.86 -21.92
CA PRO A 68 -13.19 -6.37 -23.27
C PRO A 68 -12.12 -6.85 -24.24
N ALA A 69 -12.53 -7.29 -25.43
CA ALA A 69 -11.65 -7.82 -26.48
C ALA A 69 -10.66 -6.78 -27.07
N SER A 70 -10.83 -5.49 -26.75
CA SER A 70 -10.11 -4.37 -27.38
C SER A 70 -9.02 -3.72 -26.55
N GLN A 71 -8.73 -4.20 -25.35
CA GLN A 71 -7.59 -3.68 -24.58
C GLN A 71 -6.36 -4.54 -24.89
N GLU A 72 -5.41 -3.97 -25.66
CA GLU A 72 -4.03 -4.48 -25.63
C GLU A 72 -3.59 -4.52 -24.15
N LYS A 73 -3.08 -5.67 -23.73
CA LYS A 73 -2.50 -5.79 -22.39
C LYS A 73 -1.41 -4.75 -22.26
N THR A 74 -1.51 -3.91 -21.23
CA THR A 74 -0.43 -2.99 -20.90
C THR A 74 0.85 -3.79 -20.63
N GLU A 75 2.03 -3.17 -20.78
CA GLU A 75 3.30 -3.86 -20.46
C GLU A 75 3.27 -4.44 -19.04
N GLU A 76 2.57 -3.79 -18.15
CA GLU A 76 2.32 -4.19 -16.78
C GLU A 76 1.45 -5.45 -16.67
N GLU A 77 0.38 -5.55 -17.46
CA GLU A 77 -0.46 -6.76 -17.52
C GLU A 77 0.24 -7.96 -18.14
N LYS A 78 1.31 -7.73 -18.90
CA LYS A 78 2.19 -8.79 -19.43
C LYS A 78 3.12 -9.33 -18.32
N LEU A 79 3.47 -8.51 -17.34
CA LEU A 79 4.38 -8.87 -16.23
C LEU A 79 3.67 -9.55 -15.05
N TYR A 80 2.38 -9.30 -14.87
CA TYR A 80 1.62 -9.83 -13.74
C TYR A 80 0.43 -10.66 -14.22
N LYS A 81 0.47 -11.96 -13.94
CA LYS A 81 -0.70 -12.81 -14.06
C LYS A 81 -1.73 -12.38 -13.03
N LYS A 82 -2.93 -12.03 -13.48
CA LYS A 82 -4.09 -11.81 -12.59
C LYS A 82 -4.70 -13.17 -12.23
N PRO A 83 -5.25 -13.35 -11.01
CA PRO A 83 -5.98 -14.55 -10.67
C PRO A 83 -7.22 -14.68 -11.58
N ILE A 84 -7.53 -15.90 -11.98
CA ILE A 84 -8.76 -16.22 -12.72
C ILE A 84 -9.81 -16.61 -11.69
N THR A 85 -10.91 -15.87 -11.64
CA THR A 85 -12.00 -16.13 -10.69
C THR A 85 -13.25 -16.58 -11.42
N LYS A 86 -13.95 -17.55 -10.84
CA LYS A 86 -15.25 -18.05 -11.31
C LYS A 86 -16.17 -18.27 -10.12
N GLU A 87 -17.46 -18.13 -10.38
CA GLU A 87 -18.50 -18.47 -9.40
C GLU A 87 -19.37 -19.59 -10.00
N TYR A 88 -19.66 -20.61 -9.19
CA TYR A 88 -20.44 -21.76 -9.61
C TYR A 88 -21.66 -21.90 -8.71
N VAL A 89 -22.76 -22.40 -9.31
CA VAL A 89 -23.94 -22.79 -8.56
C VAL A 89 -24.35 -24.19 -9.00
N ASP A 90 -24.54 -25.10 -8.04
CA ASP A 90 -25.15 -26.38 -8.22
C ASP A 90 -26.52 -26.37 -7.55
N TYR A 91 -27.57 -26.22 -8.37
CA TYR A 91 -28.95 -26.18 -7.89
C TYR A 91 -29.45 -27.52 -7.36
N SER A 92 -28.89 -28.64 -7.84
CA SER A 92 -29.26 -29.98 -7.35
C SER A 92 -28.66 -30.27 -5.99
N ALA A 93 -27.43 -29.80 -5.74
CA ALA A 93 -26.74 -29.94 -4.46
C ALA A 93 -27.05 -28.78 -3.48
N LEU A 94 -27.76 -27.75 -3.91
CA LEU A 94 -28.02 -26.50 -3.17
C LEU A 94 -26.73 -25.83 -2.66
N LYS A 95 -25.68 -25.77 -3.50
CA LYS A 95 -24.38 -25.20 -3.16
C LYS A 95 -23.97 -24.13 -4.16
N SER A 96 -23.38 -23.11 -3.63
CA SER A 96 -22.68 -22.06 -4.39
C SER A 96 -21.21 -22.08 -4.01
N TYR A 97 -20.34 -21.82 -4.99
CA TYR A 97 -18.91 -21.90 -4.82
C TYR A 97 -18.22 -20.68 -5.44
N LEU A 98 -17.28 -20.14 -4.72
CA LEU A 98 -16.24 -19.27 -5.27
C LEU A 98 -15.05 -20.16 -5.65
N TRP A 99 -14.41 -19.90 -6.78
CA TRP A 99 -13.24 -20.64 -7.24
C TRP A 99 -12.25 -19.66 -7.88
N ALA A 100 -10.97 -19.90 -7.64
CA ALA A 100 -9.91 -19.13 -8.28
C ALA A 100 -8.70 -20.00 -8.62
N GLU A 101 -8.07 -19.67 -9.76
CA GLU A 101 -6.71 -20.07 -10.09
C GLU A 101 -5.80 -18.87 -9.84
N LEU A 102 -4.83 -19.03 -8.94
CA LEU A 102 -3.88 -18.00 -8.54
C LEU A 102 -2.75 -17.84 -9.59
N PRO A 103 -2.00 -16.72 -9.58
CA PRO A 103 -0.90 -16.49 -10.53
C PRO A 103 0.19 -17.55 -10.54
N ASN A 104 0.39 -18.26 -9.44
CA ASN A 104 1.35 -19.37 -9.29
C ASN A 104 0.82 -20.71 -9.81
N GLY A 105 -0.44 -20.79 -10.24
CA GLY A 105 -1.10 -21.98 -10.74
C GLY A 105 -1.87 -22.78 -9.67
N ASP A 106 -1.79 -22.41 -8.40
CA ASP A 106 -2.58 -23.04 -7.35
C ASP A 106 -4.06 -22.71 -7.52
N THR A 107 -4.92 -23.66 -7.13
CA THR A 107 -6.37 -23.46 -7.12
C THR A 107 -6.91 -23.43 -5.70
N ILE A 108 -7.84 -22.50 -5.46
CA ILE A 108 -8.52 -22.34 -4.18
C ILE A 108 -10.03 -22.26 -4.39
N SER A 109 -10.80 -22.63 -3.38
CA SER A 109 -12.26 -22.56 -3.42
C SER A 109 -12.87 -22.20 -2.07
N SER A 110 -14.11 -21.70 -2.12
CA SER A 110 -14.93 -21.50 -0.93
C SER A 110 -16.36 -21.91 -1.22
N VAL A 111 -16.97 -22.68 -0.32
CA VAL A 111 -18.40 -22.98 -0.39
C VAL A 111 -19.16 -21.82 0.22
N THR A 112 -20.06 -21.22 -0.55
CA THR A 112 -20.88 -20.08 -0.09
C THR A 112 -22.31 -20.54 0.20
N PRO A 113 -23.02 -19.87 1.12
CA PRO A 113 -24.42 -20.19 1.38
C PRO A 113 -25.25 -20.07 0.11
N PHE A 114 -26.10 -21.06 -0.14
CA PHE A 114 -27.09 -20.99 -1.21
C PHE A 114 -28.21 -20.06 -0.80
N VAL A 115 -28.24 -18.88 -1.38
CA VAL A 115 -29.20 -17.84 -1.02
C VAL A 115 -30.48 -18.02 -1.85
N TYR A 116 -31.41 -18.82 -1.36
CA TYR A 116 -32.81 -18.69 -1.78
C TYR A 116 -33.40 -17.39 -1.24
N GLY A 117 -34.26 -16.77 -2.02
CA GLY A 117 -34.88 -15.50 -1.81
C GLY A 117 -35.62 -15.23 -0.51
N LYS A 118 -34.99 -15.48 0.64
CA LYS A 118 -35.52 -15.25 2.00
C LYS A 118 -35.86 -13.81 2.20
N ASN A 119 -35.98 -12.90 1.57
CA ASN A 119 -36.45 -11.51 1.72
C ASN A 119 -36.82 -10.88 0.37
N LEU A 120 -37.12 -11.70 -0.63
CA LEU A 120 -37.57 -11.21 -1.93
C LEU A 120 -39.06 -10.88 -1.87
N LYS A 121 -39.41 -9.61 -2.14
CA LYS A 121 -40.81 -9.15 -2.25
C LYS A 121 -41.10 -8.84 -3.70
N LYS A 122 -42.20 -9.39 -4.25
CA LYS A 122 -42.68 -8.98 -5.58
C LYS A 122 -43.09 -7.51 -5.53
N VAL A 123 -42.50 -6.70 -6.43
CA VAL A 123 -42.76 -5.26 -6.53
C VAL A 123 -43.33 -4.84 -7.89
N GLY A 124 -43.35 -5.74 -8.87
CA GLY A 124 -43.90 -5.43 -10.18
C GLY A 124 -43.67 -6.52 -11.22
N GLU A 125 -43.98 -6.16 -12.45
CA GLU A 125 -43.77 -6.93 -13.66
C GLU A 125 -43.18 -6.02 -14.74
N GLY A 126 -42.46 -6.58 -15.69
CA GLY A 126 -41.85 -5.84 -16.77
C GLY A 126 -41.47 -6.76 -17.93
N GLU A 127 -40.75 -6.21 -18.87
CA GLU A 127 -40.23 -6.95 -20.04
C GLU A 127 -38.76 -6.65 -20.26
N HIS A 128 -37.96 -7.67 -20.59
CA HIS A 128 -36.57 -7.51 -20.98
C HIS A 128 -36.21 -8.56 -22.05
N LEU A 129 -35.54 -8.14 -23.10
CA LEU A 129 -35.28 -8.94 -24.30
C LEU A 129 -36.57 -9.55 -24.91
N GLY A 130 -37.70 -8.88 -24.79
CA GLY A 130 -39.00 -9.38 -25.24
C GLY A 130 -39.55 -10.55 -24.39
N LEU A 131 -39.00 -10.82 -23.23
CA LEU A 131 -39.43 -11.86 -22.29
C LEU A 131 -40.15 -11.22 -21.09
N LYS A 132 -41.28 -11.80 -20.69
CA LYS A 132 -42.01 -11.32 -19.52
C LYS A 132 -41.19 -11.61 -18.25
N CYS A 133 -41.06 -10.59 -17.40
CA CYS A 133 -40.32 -10.68 -16.14
C CYS A 133 -41.21 -10.35 -14.95
N GLN A 134 -41.02 -11.11 -13.88
CA GLN A 134 -41.44 -10.67 -12.55
C GLN A 134 -40.27 -9.90 -11.92
N ILE A 135 -40.62 -8.86 -11.13
CA ILE A 135 -39.64 -8.01 -10.45
C ILE A 135 -39.72 -8.27 -8.95
N LEU A 136 -38.66 -8.78 -8.39
CA LEU A 136 -38.50 -8.99 -6.95
C LEU A 136 -37.55 -7.93 -6.38
N ARG A 137 -37.80 -7.47 -5.17
CA ARG A 137 -36.96 -6.50 -4.45
C ARG A 137 -36.37 -7.10 -3.19
N THR A 138 -35.09 -6.86 -2.96
CA THR A 138 -34.38 -7.13 -1.71
C THR A 138 -33.53 -5.95 -1.27
N SER A 139 -33.04 -6.01 -0.04
CA SER A 139 -32.06 -5.04 0.48
C SER A 139 -30.86 -5.75 1.06
N ILE A 140 -29.65 -5.34 0.66
CA ILE A 140 -28.36 -5.88 1.12
C ILE A 140 -27.44 -4.72 1.47
N ASN A 141 -26.94 -4.67 2.70
CA ASN A 141 -26.04 -3.61 3.17
C ASN A 141 -26.52 -2.20 2.78
N SER A 142 -27.78 -1.87 3.12
CA SER A 142 -28.43 -0.60 2.81
C SER A 142 -28.65 -0.32 1.31
N ASN A 143 -28.37 -1.25 0.41
CA ASN A 143 -28.67 -1.13 -1.01
C ASN A 143 -29.99 -1.80 -1.34
N THR A 144 -30.85 -1.12 -2.08
CA THR A 144 -32.05 -1.72 -2.68
C THR A 144 -31.69 -2.35 -4.02
N ILE A 145 -32.13 -3.59 -4.23
CA ILE A 145 -31.82 -4.37 -5.45
C ILE A 145 -33.12 -4.94 -6.02
N ASP A 146 -33.42 -4.60 -7.25
CA ASP A 146 -34.52 -5.17 -8.02
C ASP A 146 -33.99 -6.26 -8.94
N ILE A 147 -34.59 -7.45 -8.88
CA ILE A 147 -34.23 -8.65 -9.63
C ILE A 147 -35.35 -8.94 -10.63
N TRP A 148 -35.06 -8.84 -11.91
CA TRP A 148 -35.98 -9.12 -13.00
C TRP A 148 -35.70 -10.54 -13.51
N TYR A 149 -36.64 -11.45 -13.34
CA TYR A 149 -36.47 -12.82 -13.77
C TYR A 149 -37.66 -13.31 -14.59
N THR A 150 -37.40 -14.27 -15.49
CA THR A 150 -38.40 -14.90 -16.34
C THR A 150 -38.50 -16.39 -16.07
N THR A 151 -39.70 -16.94 -16.28
CA THR A 151 -40.00 -18.40 -16.31
C THR A 151 -40.34 -18.88 -17.72
N ASP A 152 -40.33 -18.01 -18.74
CA ASP A 152 -40.60 -18.36 -20.14
C ASP A 152 -39.49 -19.21 -20.73
N ILE A 153 -38.30 -19.21 -20.13
CA ILE A 153 -37.16 -20.04 -20.47
C ILE A 153 -36.95 -21.07 -19.34
N PRO A 154 -36.87 -22.40 -19.63
CA PRO A 154 -36.83 -23.44 -18.61
C PRO A 154 -35.41 -23.65 -18.05
N PHE A 155 -34.75 -22.55 -17.62
CA PHE A 155 -33.44 -22.54 -16.98
C PHE A 155 -33.47 -21.64 -15.75
N ARG A 156 -32.66 -22.01 -14.76
CA ARG A 156 -32.41 -21.20 -13.57
C ARG A 156 -31.01 -20.61 -13.66
N GLY A 157 -30.86 -19.33 -13.37
CA GLY A 157 -29.56 -18.70 -13.37
C GLY A 157 -29.62 -17.22 -13.01
N THR A 158 -28.47 -16.67 -12.63
CA THR A 158 -28.33 -15.27 -12.22
C THR A 158 -26.91 -14.78 -12.49
N PRO A 159 -26.72 -13.50 -12.87
CA PRO A 159 -25.39 -12.89 -12.96
C PRO A 159 -24.82 -12.51 -11.57
N GLN A 160 -25.61 -12.64 -10.50
CA GLN A 160 -25.21 -12.28 -9.13
C GLN A 160 -25.78 -13.28 -8.10
N PRO A 161 -25.16 -14.46 -7.91
CA PRO A 161 -25.62 -15.46 -6.94
C PRO A 161 -25.77 -14.94 -5.51
N SER A 162 -24.91 -14.00 -5.10
CA SER A 162 -24.91 -13.41 -3.76
C SER A 162 -26.12 -12.51 -3.44
N VAL A 163 -26.88 -12.09 -4.44
CA VAL A 163 -28.06 -11.21 -4.26
C VAL A 163 -29.32 -12.00 -3.92
N GLY A 164 -29.36 -13.25 -4.32
CA GLY A 164 -30.49 -14.14 -4.18
C GLY A 164 -30.88 -14.73 -5.54
N ILE A 165 -31.36 -15.97 -5.49
CA ILE A 165 -31.66 -16.75 -6.68
C ILE A 165 -33.18 -17.00 -6.70
N PRO A 166 -33.95 -16.36 -7.60
CA PRO A 166 -35.33 -16.67 -7.81
C PRO A 166 -35.49 -18.00 -8.57
N ASP A 167 -36.70 -18.53 -8.56
CA ASP A 167 -37.03 -19.77 -9.27
C ASP A 167 -37.26 -19.52 -10.77
N GLY A 168 -36.22 -19.09 -11.46
CA GLY A 168 -36.23 -18.75 -12.87
C GLY A 168 -34.91 -18.14 -13.35
N LEU A 169 -34.89 -17.62 -14.57
CA LEU A 169 -33.73 -16.99 -15.19
C LEU A 169 -33.73 -15.49 -14.95
N VAL A 170 -32.71 -15.00 -14.24
CA VAL A 170 -32.54 -13.57 -14.01
C VAL A 170 -32.00 -12.90 -15.28
N LEU A 171 -32.73 -11.95 -15.81
CA LEU A 171 -32.35 -11.19 -16.99
C LEU A 171 -31.77 -9.82 -16.65
N LYS A 172 -32.10 -9.26 -15.47
CA LYS A 172 -31.66 -7.92 -15.08
C LYS A 172 -31.63 -7.78 -13.56
N THR A 173 -30.61 -7.10 -13.05
CA THR A 173 -30.60 -6.61 -11.67
C THR A 173 -30.36 -5.11 -11.68
N VAL A 174 -31.04 -4.38 -10.79
CA VAL A 174 -30.95 -2.92 -10.66
C VAL A 174 -30.65 -2.58 -9.21
N ARG A 175 -29.45 -2.06 -8.92
CA ARG A 175 -29.05 -1.62 -7.59
C ARG A 175 -29.20 -0.11 -7.48
N ASN A 176 -29.96 0.34 -6.48
CA ASN A 176 -30.23 1.76 -6.17
C ASN A 176 -30.72 2.59 -7.37
N GLY A 177 -31.37 1.93 -8.35
CA GLY A 177 -31.96 2.59 -9.53
C GLY A 177 -30.95 2.94 -10.65
N ASP A 178 -29.65 2.88 -10.43
CA ASP A 178 -28.65 3.42 -11.38
C ASP A 178 -27.51 2.44 -11.77
N ARG A 179 -27.34 1.36 -11.02
CA ARG A 179 -26.35 0.30 -11.34
C ARG A 179 -27.07 -0.94 -11.82
N ILE A 180 -26.92 -1.24 -13.07
CA ILE A 180 -27.67 -2.28 -13.76
C ILE A 180 -26.72 -3.35 -14.27
N ILE A 181 -27.09 -4.61 -14.06
CA ILE A 181 -26.54 -5.76 -14.81
C ILE A 181 -27.70 -6.32 -15.60
N GLU A 182 -27.59 -6.36 -16.92
CA GLU A 182 -28.68 -6.81 -17.78
C GLU A 182 -28.18 -7.73 -18.90
N ALA A 183 -28.99 -8.75 -19.19
CA ALA A 183 -28.74 -9.66 -20.30
C ALA A 183 -28.88 -8.92 -21.63
N ILE A 184 -27.92 -9.14 -22.52
CA ILE A 184 -27.91 -8.58 -23.88
C ILE A 184 -28.04 -9.65 -24.95
N ASP A 185 -27.75 -10.91 -24.61
CA ASP A 185 -27.92 -12.05 -25.53
C ASP A 185 -28.08 -13.37 -24.77
N ILE A 186 -28.80 -14.32 -25.40
CA ILE A 186 -29.02 -15.67 -24.91
C ILE A 186 -28.82 -16.67 -26.03
N ASN A 187 -27.82 -17.54 -25.89
CA ASN A 187 -27.46 -18.52 -26.89
C ASN A 187 -27.58 -19.97 -26.40
N LYS A 188 -27.82 -20.89 -27.32
CA LYS A 188 -27.78 -22.31 -27.05
C LYS A 188 -26.33 -22.82 -27.01
N ILE A 189 -25.98 -23.57 -26.00
CA ILE A 189 -24.72 -24.33 -25.97
C ILE A 189 -24.87 -25.54 -26.91
N LYS A 190 -24.05 -25.55 -27.98
CA LYS A 190 -24.13 -26.60 -29.03
C LYS A 190 -23.71 -27.96 -28.53
N LYS A 191 -22.66 -28.04 -27.70
CA LYS A 191 -22.16 -29.27 -27.05
C LYS A 191 -22.13 -29.03 -25.55
N PRO A 192 -23.11 -29.57 -24.82
CA PRO A 192 -23.12 -29.50 -23.36
C PRO A 192 -21.87 -30.14 -22.75
N TYR A 193 -21.34 -29.54 -21.69
CA TYR A 193 -20.19 -30.02 -20.92
C TYR A 193 -20.47 -29.89 -19.43
N ASP A 194 -19.67 -30.51 -18.59
CA ASP A 194 -19.77 -30.25 -17.16
C ASP A 194 -19.17 -28.88 -16.86
N VAL A 195 -19.98 -27.96 -16.36
CA VAL A 195 -19.58 -26.59 -16.07
C VAL A 195 -18.79 -26.48 -14.77
N LEU A 196 -18.85 -27.51 -13.89
CA LEU A 196 -18.08 -27.51 -12.65
C LEU A 196 -16.59 -27.78 -12.94
N PRO A 197 -15.67 -27.28 -12.11
CA PRO A 197 -14.24 -27.50 -12.29
C PRO A 197 -13.87 -28.97 -11.99
N THR A 198 -12.80 -29.45 -12.62
CA THR A 198 -12.26 -30.80 -12.35
C THR A 198 -11.54 -30.87 -11.01
N SER A 199 -11.06 -29.74 -10.48
CA SER A 199 -10.45 -29.64 -9.15
C SER A 199 -10.94 -28.38 -8.45
N TRP A 200 -11.26 -28.52 -7.19
CA TRP A 200 -11.66 -27.39 -6.33
C TRP A 200 -10.46 -26.75 -5.62
N GLY A 201 -9.30 -27.41 -5.62
CA GLY A 201 -8.10 -26.95 -4.91
C GLY A 201 -8.28 -26.92 -3.38
N GLU A 202 -7.54 -26.04 -2.73
CA GLU A 202 -7.65 -25.82 -1.29
C GLU A 202 -8.97 -25.13 -0.94
N SER A 203 -9.70 -25.70 0.04
CA SER A 203 -10.99 -25.16 0.50
C SER A 203 -10.79 -24.29 1.74
N MET A 204 -11.36 -23.10 1.72
CA MET A 204 -11.30 -22.12 2.80
C MET A 204 -12.62 -21.37 2.97
N ASP A 205 -12.75 -20.58 4.04
CA ASP A 205 -13.90 -19.70 4.17
C ASP A 205 -13.86 -18.52 3.17
N SER A 206 -14.97 -17.82 3.01
CA SER A 206 -15.09 -16.76 2.00
C SER A 206 -14.25 -15.52 2.30
N TYR A 207 -13.89 -15.26 3.56
CA TYR A 207 -13.04 -14.14 3.93
C TYR A 207 -11.59 -14.44 3.57
N ASP A 208 -11.10 -15.62 3.95
CA ASP A 208 -9.76 -16.10 3.60
C ASP A 208 -9.59 -16.25 2.09
N PHE A 209 -10.61 -16.76 1.38
CA PHE A 209 -10.63 -16.83 -0.08
C PHE A 209 -10.42 -15.46 -0.73
N ASN A 210 -11.22 -14.46 -0.33
CA ASN A 210 -11.12 -13.11 -0.87
C ASN A 210 -9.79 -12.44 -0.50
N TYR A 211 -9.29 -12.68 0.72
CA TYR A 211 -8.00 -12.18 1.17
C TYR A 211 -6.85 -12.80 0.36
N THR A 212 -6.85 -14.12 0.18
CA THR A 212 -5.83 -14.85 -0.57
C THR A 212 -5.75 -14.39 -2.02
N ILE A 213 -6.89 -14.20 -2.69
CA ILE A 213 -6.92 -13.62 -4.05
C ILE A 213 -6.26 -12.25 -4.09
N LYS A 214 -6.59 -11.36 -3.13
CA LYS A 214 -6.00 -10.02 -3.06
C LYS A 214 -4.50 -10.06 -2.77
N GLN A 215 -4.05 -10.98 -1.92
CA GLN A 215 -2.63 -11.12 -1.61
C GLN A 215 -1.83 -11.80 -2.73
N SER A 216 -2.46 -12.62 -3.56
CA SER A 216 -1.77 -13.36 -4.63
C SER A 216 -1.13 -12.48 -5.71
N VAL A 217 -1.56 -11.23 -5.81
CA VAL A 217 -0.98 -10.23 -6.75
C VAL A 217 0.06 -9.33 -6.09
N VAL A 218 0.27 -9.45 -4.77
CA VAL A 218 1.25 -8.66 -4.01
C VAL A 218 2.60 -9.36 -4.03
N THR A 219 3.63 -8.68 -4.52
CA THR A 219 5.00 -9.21 -4.40
C THR A 219 5.58 -8.79 -3.06
N THR A 220 5.99 -9.76 -2.25
CA THR A 220 6.62 -9.52 -0.95
C THR A 220 8.08 -9.94 -0.99
N VAL A 221 8.98 -9.03 -0.60
CA VAL A 221 10.41 -9.29 -0.42
C VAL A 221 10.73 -9.26 1.07
N ASN A 222 11.15 -10.40 1.63
CA ASN A 222 11.62 -10.49 3.01
C ASN A 222 13.09 -10.03 3.04
N VAL A 223 13.33 -8.82 3.53
CA VAL A 223 14.69 -8.25 3.61
C VAL A 223 15.41 -8.76 4.85
N PHE A 224 14.80 -8.55 6.02
CA PHE A 224 15.30 -9.02 7.30
C PHE A 224 14.23 -9.89 7.99
N ASP A 225 14.70 -10.93 8.70
CA ASP A 225 13.82 -11.79 9.48
C ASP A 225 14.42 -12.01 10.88
N GLN A 226 13.81 -11.40 11.89
CA GLN A 226 14.21 -11.47 13.30
C GLN A 226 15.71 -11.14 13.53
N GLU A 227 16.26 -10.25 12.71
CA GLU A 227 17.66 -9.86 12.82
C GLU A 227 17.94 -9.04 14.08
N THR A 228 19.13 -9.22 14.64
CA THR A 228 19.55 -8.50 15.84
C THR A 228 20.26 -7.20 15.48
N ILE A 229 19.78 -6.08 16.03
CA ILE A 229 20.48 -4.78 16.02
C ILE A 229 20.86 -4.45 17.46
N CYS A 230 22.16 -4.56 17.79
CA CYS A 230 22.65 -4.37 19.15
C CYS A 230 24.04 -3.74 19.16
N PHE A 231 24.39 -3.07 20.24
CA PHE A 231 25.73 -2.52 20.42
C PHE A 231 26.76 -3.64 20.56
N LYS A 232 27.66 -3.74 19.59
CA LYS A 232 28.76 -4.72 19.54
C LYS A 232 29.86 -4.27 18.61
N LYS A 233 31.08 -4.78 18.79
CA LYS A 233 32.13 -4.57 17.80
C LYS A 233 31.69 -5.18 16.46
N ALA A 234 31.53 -4.34 15.44
CA ALA A 234 31.13 -4.74 14.11
C ALA A 234 31.94 -3.96 13.08
N GLN A 235 32.49 -4.67 12.10
CA GLN A 235 33.26 -4.09 11.00
C GLN A 235 32.78 -4.71 9.69
N LEU A 236 32.49 -3.86 8.71
CA LEU A 236 32.06 -4.29 7.39
C LEU A 236 33.25 -4.89 6.63
N PRO A 237 33.15 -6.12 6.10
CA PRO A 237 34.23 -6.74 5.33
C PRO A 237 34.41 -6.02 3.98
N GLU A 238 35.58 -6.24 3.35
CA GLU A 238 35.88 -5.67 2.04
C GLU A 238 34.96 -6.24 0.95
N GLN A 239 34.76 -7.55 0.95
CA GLN A 239 33.88 -8.24 0.00
C GLN A 239 32.52 -8.51 0.64
N LEU A 240 31.47 -8.18 -0.09
CA LEU A 240 30.09 -8.32 0.35
C LEU A 240 29.32 -9.20 -0.65
N GLU A 241 28.67 -10.22 -0.12
CA GLU A 241 27.85 -11.16 -0.85
C GLU A 241 26.38 -10.68 -0.88
N SER A 242 25.64 -11.02 -1.94
CA SER A 242 24.19 -10.80 -1.99
C SER A 242 23.48 -11.72 -0.98
N ASP A 243 22.32 -11.28 -0.51
CA ASP A 243 21.45 -12.00 0.45
C ASP A 243 22.07 -12.31 1.83
N LYS A 244 23.23 -11.79 2.12
CA LYS A 244 23.88 -11.92 3.43
C LYS A 244 23.70 -10.67 4.27
N VAL A 245 23.36 -10.84 5.55
CA VAL A 245 23.21 -9.74 6.50
C VAL A 245 24.56 -9.39 7.10
N TYR A 246 24.89 -8.12 7.10
CA TYR A 246 26.11 -7.55 7.69
C TYR A 246 25.76 -6.55 8.77
N ALA A 247 26.53 -6.53 9.85
CA ALA A 247 26.44 -5.51 10.89
C ALA A 247 27.58 -4.51 10.74
N ALA A 248 27.30 -3.23 10.98
CA ALA A 248 28.25 -2.13 10.89
C ALA A 248 28.00 -1.05 11.96
N ALA A 249 28.82 0.00 11.98
CA ALA A 249 28.67 1.15 12.87
C ALA A 249 28.39 0.74 14.34
N GLY A 250 29.32 -0.03 14.94
CA GLY A 250 29.14 -0.51 16.31
C GLY A 250 27.96 -1.47 16.49
N GLY A 251 27.47 -2.11 15.41
CA GLY A 251 26.37 -3.07 15.42
C GLY A 251 24.97 -2.43 15.40
N THR A 252 24.88 -1.10 15.36
CA THR A 252 23.62 -0.35 15.31
C THR A 252 22.98 -0.30 13.93
N ILE A 253 23.74 -0.70 12.90
CA ILE A 253 23.28 -0.85 11.51
C ILE A 253 23.39 -2.31 11.11
N ILE A 254 22.33 -2.82 10.48
CA ILE A 254 22.38 -4.03 9.66
C ILE A 254 22.08 -3.67 8.21
N LEU A 255 22.72 -4.38 7.27
CA LEU A 255 22.49 -4.16 5.84
C LEU A 255 22.54 -5.45 5.06
N LYS A 256 21.83 -5.49 3.95
CA LYS A 256 21.73 -6.63 3.06
C LYS A 256 21.55 -6.15 1.62
N LYS A 257 22.25 -6.78 0.67
CA LYS A 257 22.02 -6.59 -0.75
C LYS A 257 20.92 -7.55 -1.19
N VAL A 258 19.83 -7.01 -1.72
CA VAL A 258 18.65 -7.79 -2.11
C VAL A 258 18.29 -7.54 -3.56
N LYS A 259 17.68 -8.57 -4.20
CA LYS A 259 17.07 -8.44 -5.51
C LYS A 259 15.61 -8.03 -5.32
N LEU A 260 15.26 -6.87 -5.85
CA LEU A 260 13.93 -6.28 -5.80
C LEU A 260 13.21 -6.43 -7.15
N PRO A 261 11.86 -6.44 -7.16
CA PRO A 261 11.10 -6.42 -8.39
C PRO A 261 11.42 -5.18 -9.22
N GLU A 262 11.38 -5.30 -10.55
CA GLU A 262 11.42 -4.13 -11.42
C GLU A 262 10.22 -3.23 -11.11
N VAL A 263 10.49 -1.96 -10.84
CA VAL A 263 9.45 -0.96 -10.61
C VAL A 263 9.13 -0.29 -11.93
N ILE A 264 8.11 -0.81 -12.57
CA ILE A 264 7.46 -0.18 -13.70
C ILE A 264 6.30 0.65 -13.17
N LYS A 265 5.87 1.67 -13.91
CA LYS A 265 4.68 2.47 -13.64
C LYS A 265 3.53 1.58 -13.13
N GLY A 266 2.87 1.98 -12.03
CA GLY A 266 1.69 1.26 -11.53
C GLY A 266 1.91 0.38 -10.30
N ARG A 267 2.91 0.68 -9.46
CA ARG A 267 3.10 0.00 -8.17
C ARG A 267 3.10 0.95 -6.99
N CYS A 268 2.44 0.52 -5.94
CA CYS A 268 2.53 1.12 -4.62
C CYS A 268 3.43 0.26 -3.74
N ILE A 269 4.45 0.86 -3.13
CA ILE A 269 5.45 0.14 -2.32
C ILE A 269 5.28 0.50 -0.86
N PHE A 270 5.16 -0.52 0.00
CA PHE A 270 5.14 -0.35 1.46
C PHE A 270 6.35 -1.04 2.09
N ALA A 271 6.93 -0.36 3.08
CA ALA A 271 7.81 -0.97 4.06
C ALA A 271 6.99 -1.37 5.29
N GLU A 272 7.13 -2.63 5.73
CA GLU A 272 6.55 -3.15 6.96
C GLU A 272 7.67 -3.66 7.86
N VAL A 273 7.86 -3.00 9.01
CA VAL A 273 8.84 -3.38 10.03
C VAL A 273 8.11 -3.93 11.24
N VAL A 274 8.49 -5.11 11.68
CA VAL A 274 8.11 -5.64 13.00
C VAL A 274 9.32 -5.57 13.91
N GLN A 275 9.18 -4.87 15.04
CA GLN A 275 10.29 -4.66 15.97
C GLN A 275 9.85 -4.92 17.41
N TYR A 276 10.77 -5.42 18.24
CA TYR A 276 10.65 -5.51 19.67
C TYR A 276 12.02 -5.44 20.36
N SER A 277 12.02 -5.08 21.64
CA SER A 277 13.24 -5.07 22.46
C SER A 277 13.67 -6.49 22.83
N ASP A 278 14.98 -6.75 22.78
CA ASP A 278 15.62 -7.96 23.31
C ASP A 278 16.47 -7.66 24.56
N GLY A 279 16.64 -6.36 24.87
CA GLY A 279 17.36 -5.89 26.07
C GLY A 279 17.18 -4.39 26.33
N ASP A 280 17.20 -3.55 25.29
CA ASP A 280 17.11 -2.10 25.43
C ASP A 280 15.73 -1.66 25.94
N ALA A 281 15.73 -0.84 26.98
CA ALA A 281 14.51 -0.33 27.64
C ALA A 281 14.02 1.00 27.06
N TYR A 282 14.78 1.66 26.18
CA TYR A 282 14.54 3.04 25.74
C TYR A 282 13.88 3.15 24.37
N ASP A 283 13.31 4.33 24.14
CA ASP A 283 12.75 4.78 22.86
C ASP A 283 13.89 5.26 21.93
N ARG A 284 14.27 4.46 20.98
CA ARG A 284 15.42 4.73 20.10
C ARG A 284 14.99 5.18 18.71
N THR A 285 15.76 6.11 18.13
CA THR A 285 15.64 6.43 16.71
C THR A 285 15.95 5.21 15.88
N GLY A 286 15.03 4.85 15.00
CA GLY A 286 15.16 3.81 13.99
C GLY A 286 14.98 4.37 12.59
N SER A 287 15.65 3.78 11.61
CA SER A 287 15.54 4.16 10.22
C SER A 287 15.70 2.95 9.29
N ILE A 288 14.87 2.88 8.28
CA ILE A 288 15.07 2.01 7.11
C ILE A 288 15.54 2.90 5.97
N PHE A 289 16.58 2.47 5.29
CA PHE A 289 17.20 3.24 4.21
C PHE A 289 17.74 2.36 3.10
N THR A 290 17.98 2.96 1.93
CA THR A 290 18.73 2.32 0.83
C THR A 290 20.02 3.08 0.57
N ILE A 291 21.02 2.38 0.02
CA ILE A 291 22.35 2.94 -0.23
C ILE A 291 22.57 3.04 -1.74
N PRO A 292 22.55 4.25 -2.31
CA PRO A 292 22.97 4.44 -3.69
C PRO A 292 24.45 4.06 -3.89
N VAL A 293 24.74 3.29 -4.96
CA VAL A 293 26.10 2.81 -5.26
C VAL A 293 26.57 3.23 -6.68
N GLY A 294 25.89 4.21 -7.29
CA GLY A 294 26.16 4.65 -8.66
C GLY A 294 27.31 5.66 -8.80
N LYS A 295 27.90 6.14 -7.70
CA LYS A 295 28.99 7.12 -7.68
C LYS A 295 30.31 6.49 -7.21
N GLU A 296 31.41 7.28 -7.28
CA GLU A 296 32.76 6.85 -6.88
C GLU A 296 32.80 6.36 -5.42
N LYS A 297 32.10 7.05 -4.54
CA LYS A 297 31.97 6.72 -3.11
C LYS A 297 30.52 6.46 -2.74
N SER A 298 30.33 5.58 -1.79
CA SER A 298 29.02 5.21 -1.25
C SER A 298 29.04 5.20 0.28
N PHE A 299 27.88 5.05 0.88
CA PHE A 299 27.80 4.85 2.33
C PHE A 299 28.47 3.56 2.80
N LEU A 300 28.63 2.55 1.92
CA LEU A 300 29.42 1.36 2.23
C LEU A 300 30.89 1.69 2.50
N ASP A 301 31.46 2.64 1.78
CA ASP A 301 32.83 3.13 2.01
C ASP A 301 32.93 3.84 3.36
N MET A 302 31.94 4.69 3.67
CA MET A 302 31.85 5.38 4.95
C MET A 302 31.75 4.42 6.15
N LEU A 303 30.98 3.32 6.01
CA LEU A 303 30.86 2.29 7.04
C LEU A 303 32.18 1.53 7.31
N ARG A 304 33.08 1.48 6.33
CA ARG A 304 34.44 0.93 6.50
C ARG A 304 35.40 1.95 7.10
N ASN A 305 35.30 3.19 6.61
CA ASN A 305 36.13 4.30 7.08
C ASN A 305 35.33 5.60 6.99
N LEU A 306 34.98 6.17 8.14
CA LEU A 306 34.21 7.41 8.25
C LEU A 306 34.75 8.54 7.37
N LYS A 307 36.08 8.66 7.27
CA LYS A 307 36.76 9.76 6.54
C LYS A 307 36.94 9.49 5.03
N SER A 308 36.44 8.38 4.51
CA SER A 308 36.58 8.03 3.08
C SER A 308 35.61 8.76 2.16
N VAL A 309 34.64 9.47 2.71
CA VAL A 309 33.58 10.19 1.99
C VAL A 309 33.72 11.71 2.21
N PRO A 310 33.10 12.55 1.37
CA PRO A 310 33.19 13.99 1.49
C PRO A 310 32.79 14.53 2.86
N SER A 311 33.47 15.56 3.33
CA SER A 311 33.17 16.24 4.59
C SER A 311 32.28 17.46 4.37
N PHE A 312 31.50 17.78 5.39
CA PHE A 312 30.72 18.99 5.55
C PHE A 312 31.19 19.71 6.81
N HIS A 313 31.66 20.95 6.66
CA HIS A 313 32.18 21.74 7.77
C HIS A 313 31.06 22.51 8.47
N SER A 314 30.94 22.38 9.78
CA SER A 314 30.04 23.19 10.62
C SER A 314 30.70 23.54 11.95
N GLY A 315 30.85 24.86 12.20
CA GLY A 315 31.53 25.38 13.38
C GLY A 315 33.01 25.00 13.41
N LYS A 316 33.40 24.11 14.34
CA LYS A 316 34.77 23.60 14.48
C LYS A 316 34.89 22.10 14.13
N THR A 317 33.85 21.54 13.56
CA THR A 317 33.74 20.07 13.33
C THR A 317 33.53 19.78 11.87
N ASP A 318 34.27 18.81 11.36
CA ASP A 318 34.04 18.19 10.06
C ASP A 318 33.13 16.98 10.23
N TYR A 319 31.98 17.03 9.59
CA TYR A 319 31.02 15.93 9.51
C TYR A 319 31.18 15.21 8.17
N HIS A 320 31.19 13.91 8.16
CA HIS A 320 31.38 13.13 6.94
C HIS A 320 30.03 12.59 6.43
N GLY A 321 29.84 12.59 5.10
CA GLY A 321 28.72 11.93 4.42
C GLY A 321 27.33 12.45 4.75
N LEU A 322 27.20 13.71 5.18
CA LEU A 322 25.90 14.33 5.50
C LEU A 322 25.20 14.93 4.29
N VAL A 323 25.94 15.27 3.23
CA VAL A 323 25.47 15.97 2.04
C VAL A 323 25.94 15.21 0.81
N SER A 324 25.05 15.04 -0.17
CA SER A 324 25.42 14.49 -1.48
C SER A 324 26.30 15.45 -2.25
N THR A 325 27.28 14.89 -2.98
CA THR A 325 28.22 15.60 -3.83
C THR A 325 28.25 14.96 -5.22
N GLU A 326 29.10 15.44 -6.12
CA GLU A 326 29.30 14.78 -7.42
C GLU A 326 29.76 13.31 -7.27
N ASN A 327 30.59 13.02 -6.27
CA ASN A 327 31.24 11.72 -6.09
C ASN A 327 30.58 10.83 -5.01
N PHE A 328 29.54 11.32 -4.31
CA PHE A 328 28.90 10.64 -3.20
C PHE A 328 27.42 10.96 -3.12
N ASP A 329 26.59 9.95 -2.87
CA ASP A 329 25.20 10.12 -2.47
C ASP A 329 25.00 9.65 -1.03
N VAL A 330 24.29 10.47 -0.25
CA VAL A 330 23.85 10.07 1.09
C VAL A 330 22.87 8.90 1.03
N PRO A 331 22.73 8.09 2.10
CA PRO A 331 21.66 7.10 2.21
C PRO A 331 20.29 7.74 2.01
N VAL A 332 19.44 7.11 1.22
CA VAL A 332 18.05 7.52 1.01
C VAL A 332 17.20 6.91 2.10
N GLU A 333 16.68 7.75 2.98
CA GLU A 333 15.81 7.30 4.06
C GLU A 333 14.42 6.96 3.52
N LEU A 334 13.96 5.73 3.80
CA LEU A 334 12.67 5.19 3.38
C LEU A 334 11.61 5.34 4.48
N MET A 335 12.02 5.12 5.72
CA MET A 335 11.15 5.17 6.88
C MET A 335 11.95 5.59 8.11
N ARG A 336 11.46 6.57 8.85
CA ARG A 336 11.91 6.87 10.22
C ARG A 336 10.88 6.34 11.21
N PHE A 337 11.35 5.63 12.23
CA PHE A 337 10.50 5.13 13.30
C PHE A 337 11.20 5.27 14.65
N PHE A 338 10.44 5.10 15.71
CA PHE A 338 10.96 5.13 17.07
C PHE A 338 10.55 3.87 17.79
N THR A 339 11.51 3.22 18.47
CA THR A 339 11.19 2.02 19.23
C THR A 339 10.31 2.38 20.45
N GLY A 340 9.46 1.45 20.87
CA GLY A 340 8.76 1.60 22.13
C GLY A 340 9.68 1.31 23.32
N PHE A 341 9.36 1.89 24.48
CA PHE A 341 10.09 1.65 25.73
C PHE A 341 9.99 0.18 26.16
N GLY A 342 10.96 -0.63 25.72
CA GLY A 342 11.15 -2.00 26.16
C GLY A 342 10.06 -3.00 25.77
N VAL A 343 9.33 -2.78 24.68
CA VAL A 343 8.26 -3.66 24.17
C VAL A 343 8.72 -5.12 24.18
N ARG A 344 7.86 -6.04 24.62
CA ARG A 344 8.06 -7.47 24.82
C ARG A 344 8.98 -7.81 25.98
N LYS A 345 10.21 -7.34 26.00
CA LYS A 345 11.21 -7.68 27.03
C LYS A 345 10.77 -7.29 28.44
N PHE A 346 10.08 -6.17 28.56
CA PHE A 346 9.65 -5.62 29.81
C PHE A 346 8.12 -5.70 30.05
N ASN A 347 7.41 -6.54 29.30
CA ASN A 347 5.96 -6.74 29.46
C ASN A 347 5.59 -7.39 30.81
N HIS A 348 6.60 -7.83 31.61
CA HIS A 348 6.40 -8.27 32.98
C HIS A 348 6.12 -7.11 33.95
N VAL A 349 6.41 -5.85 33.56
CA VAL A 349 6.03 -4.66 34.33
C VAL A 349 4.52 -4.53 34.33
N LYS A 350 3.89 -4.65 35.49
CA LYS A 350 2.43 -4.59 35.62
C LYS A 350 1.98 -3.19 36.00
N VAL A 351 1.18 -2.57 35.14
CA VAL A 351 0.51 -1.30 35.38
C VAL A 351 -0.99 -1.53 35.29
N LYS A 352 -1.74 -1.12 36.30
CA LYS A 352 -3.19 -1.34 36.34
C LYS A 352 -3.88 -0.67 35.14
N GLY A 353 -4.67 -1.44 34.40
CA GLY A 353 -5.41 -0.95 33.25
C GLY A 353 -4.59 -0.82 31.97
N GLN A 354 -3.36 -1.39 31.93
CA GLN A 354 -2.53 -1.44 30.74
C GLN A 354 -2.26 -2.89 30.32
N ASP A 355 -2.54 -3.18 29.05
CA ASP A 355 -2.19 -4.44 28.39
C ASP A 355 -1.11 -4.16 27.35
N TRP A 356 0.06 -4.78 27.54
CA TRP A 356 1.21 -4.56 26.67
C TRP A 356 1.16 -5.45 25.43
N VAL A 357 1.55 -4.88 24.30
CA VAL A 357 1.73 -5.62 23.04
C VAL A 357 3.13 -6.26 22.97
N ASP A 358 3.26 -7.35 22.21
CA ASP A 358 4.51 -8.10 22.10
C ASP A 358 5.47 -7.59 21.00
N SER A 359 5.02 -6.71 20.15
CA SER A 359 5.83 -6.10 19.09
C SER A 359 5.17 -4.84 18.56
N VAL A 360 5.95 -3.99 17.90
CA VAL A 360 5.45 -2.83 17.17
C VAL A 360 5.50 -3.12 15.68
N LEU A 361 4.39 -2.87 14.99
CA LEU A 361 4.31 -2.86 13.53
C LEU A 361 4.40 -1.42 13.03
N TYR A 362 5.48 -1.12 12.34
CA TYR A 362 5.63 0.14 11.60
C TYR A 362 5.35 -0.12 10.13
N LYS A 363 4.46 0.66 9.55
CA LYS A 363 4.09 0.53 8.15
C LYS A 363 3.97 1.89 7.50
N THR A 364 4.66 2.09 6.38
CA THR A 364 4.60 3.33 5.62
C THR A 364 4.71 3.08 4.12
N GLU A 365 4.06 3.92 3.34
CA GLU A 365 4.23 3.96 1.89
C GLU A 365 5.56 4.62 1.54
N ILE A 366 6.35 3.95 0.70
CA ILE A 366 7.68 4.40 0.27
C ILE A 366 7.77 4.52 -1.26
N THR A 367 6.63 4.60 -1.93
CA THR A 367 6.52 4.67 -3.41
C THR A 367 7.27 5.86 -3.99
N ALA A 368 7.37 6.97 -3.26
CA ALA A 368 8.15 8.15 -3.68
C ALA A 368 9.63 7.83 -3.95
N MET A 369 10.18 6.78 -3.32
CA MET A 369 11.57 6.32 -3.48
C MET A 369 11.70 5.13 -4.42
N ALA A 370 10.71 4.86 -5.27
CA ALA A 370 10.64 3.68 -6.14
C ALA A 370 11.87 3.52 -7.05
N GLU A 371 12.49 4.62 -7.50
CA GLU A 371 13.72 4.63 -8.30
C GLU A 371 14.88 3.88 -7.62
N HIS A 372 14.94 3.92 -6.28
CA HIS A 372 15.95 3.24 -5.47
C HIS A 372 15.55 1.85 -5.01
N LEU A 373 14.37 1.37 -5.40
CA LEU A 373 13.74 0.14 -4.92
C LEU A 373 13.44 -0.83 -6.07
N SER A 374 14.31 -0.88 -7.07
CA SER A 374 14.21 -1.71 -8.27
C SER A 374 15.55 -2.41 -8.56
N GLY A 375 15.52 -3.63 -9.08
CA GLY A 375 16.72 -4.40 -9.39
C GLY A 375 17.51 -4.81 -8.15
N GLU A 376 18.83 -4.70 -8.17
CA GLU A 376 19.67 -4.98 -6.99
C GLU A 376 19.90 -3.72 -6.16
N ALA A 377 19.54 -3.77 -4.87
CA ALA A 377 19.72 -2.65 -3.96
C ALA A 377 20.28 -3.08 -2.60
N TRP A 378 21.06 -2.20 -1.97
CA TRP A 378 21.45 -2.32 -0.58
C TRP A 378 20.36 -1.71 0.30
N ILE A 379 19.77 -2.51 1.17
CA ILE A 379 18.80 -2.06 2.17
C ILE A 379 19.44 -2.14 3.54
N GLY A 380 19.34 -1.04 4.29
CA GLY A 380 19.83 -0.94 5.65
C GLY A 380 18.71 -0.72 6.66
N ALA A 381 18.93 -1.19 7.89
CA ALA A 381 18.13 -0.86 9.05
C ALA A 381 19.05 -0.38 10.18
N TYR A 382 18.67 0.73 10.79
CA TYR A 382 19.37 1.37 11.90
C TYR A 382 18.48 1.42 13.13
N ILE A 383 19.03 1.14 14.30
CA ILE A 383 18.46 1.49 15.61
C ILE A 383 19.61 1.98 16.49
N GLY A 384 19.57 3.27 16.86
CA GLY A 384 20.56 3.90 17.71
C GLY A 384 20.46 3.39 19.15
N ASN A 385 21.32 2.49 19.58
CA ASN A 385 21.30 1.91 20.92
C ASN A 385 22.69 1.63 21.47
N TRP A 386 22.77 1.44 22.79
CA TRP A 386 24.01 1.12 23.52
C TRP A 386 23.90 -0.21 24.27
N ASP A 387 22.82 -0.95 24.04
CA ASP A 387 22.55 -2.22 24.71
C ASP A 387 23.14 -3.41 23.93
N ALA A 388 23.81 -4.31 24.64
CA ALA A 388 24.47 -5.47 24.03
C ALA A 388 23.49 -6.54 23.50
N LYS A 389 22.22 -6.51 23.90
CA LYS A 389 21.15 -7.36 23.39
C LYS A 389 20.26 -6.61 22.39
N GLY A 390 20.04 -5.30 22.60
CA GLY A 390 19.38 -4.37 21.70
C GLY A 390 17.96 -4.74 21.31
N HIS A 391 17.74 -4.92 20.01
CA HIS A 391 16.44 -5.10 19.42
C HIS A 391 16.41 -6.22 18.38
N ARG A 392 15.23 -6.81 18.16
CA ARG A 392 14.94 -7.68 17.03
C ARG A 392 14.11 -6.92 15.99
N LEU A 393 14.45 -7.14 14.72
CA LEU A 393 13.78 -6.46 13.59
C LEU A 393 13.56 -7.41 12.42
N SER A 394 12.33 -7.41 11.90
CA SER A 394 11.98 -7.99 10.61
C SER A 394 11.52 -6.87 9.66
N LEU A 395 11.94 -6.93 8.40
CA LEU A 395 11.54 -5.98 7.35
C LEU A 395 11.01 -6.72 6.14
N LYS A 396 9.81 -6.34 5.70
CA LYS A 396 9.22 -6.76 4.43
C LYS A 396 8.97 -5.54 3.55
N LEU A 397 9.32 -5.65 2.27
CA LEU A 397 8.91 -4.71 1.25
C LEU A 397 7.77 -5.33 0.45
N LYS A 398 6.62 -4.65 0.39
CA LYS A 398 5.43 -5.12 -0.32
C LYS A 398 5.12 -4.23 -1.51
N TYR A 399 5.02 -4.84 -2.68
CA TYR A 399 4.73 -4.21 -3.94
C TYR A 399 3.29 -4.56 -4.35
N TYR A 400 2.40 -3.58 -4.24
CA TYR A 400 0.99 -3.71 -4.61
C TYR A 400 0.78 -3.23 -6.05
N PRO A 401 -0.05 -3.90 -6.87
CA PRO A 401 -0.50 -3.33 -8.13
C PRO A 401 -1.25 -2.02 -7.88
N ASP A 402 -0.86 -0.95 -8.56
CA ASP A 402 -1.51 0.35 -8.49
C ASP A 402 -1.21 1.16 -9.76
N ASP A 403 -2.20 1.43 -10.58
CA ASP A 403 -2.08 2.14 -11.86
C ASP A 403 -2.23 3.67 -11.74
N VAL A 404 -2.49 4.16 -10.53
CA VAL A 404 -2.76 5.58 -10.24
C VAL A 404 -1.52 6.31 -9.69
N ARG A 405 -0.59 5.58 -9.04
CA ARG A 405 0.55 6.20 -8.38
C ARG A 405 1.56 6.78 -9.35
N ARG A 406 2.03 8.00 -9.05
CA ARG A 406 3.13 8.63 -9.77
C ARG A 406 4.46 8.04 -9.29
N ILE A 407 5.30 7.64 -10.24
CA ILE A 407 6.71 7.34 -10.00
C ILE A 407 7.48 8.64 -10.19
N TYR A 408 8.31 8.99 -9.20
CA TYR A 408 9.18 10.13 -9.22
C TYR A 408 10.59 9.70 -9.63
N ARG A 409 11.30 10.56 -10.34
CA ARG A 409 12.75 10.59 -10.28
C ARG A 409 13.16 11.23 -8.96
N SER A 410 14.26 10.80 -8.41
CA SER A 410 14.67 11.21 -7.07
C SER A 410 16.17 11.50 -7.02
N LYS A 411 16.54 12.56 -6.30
CA LYS A 411 17.93 12.95 -6.05
C LYS A 411 18.16 13.12 -4.55
N PRO A 412 18.96 12.25 -3.91
CA PRO A 412 19.34 12.42 -2.52
C PRO A 412 20.10 13.73 -2.33
N LEU A 413 19.76 14.52 -1.32
CA LEU A 413 20.42 15.79 -1.05
C LEU A 413 21.22 15.77 0.25
N PHE A 414 20.62 15.35 1.35
CA PHE A 414 21.26 15.33 2.67
C PHE A 414 20.62 14.30 3.60
N ASN A 415 21.40 13.85 4.59
CA ASN A 415 20.93 12.96 5.66
C ASN A 415 21.80 13.16 6.91
N THR A 416 21.19 13.68 8.01
CA THR A 416 21.87 13.91 9.29
C THR A 416 21.42 12.95 10.38
N VAL A 417 20.73 11.85 10.03
CA VAL A 417 20.44 10.77 10.98
C VAL A 417 21.77 10.26 11.55
N ASN A 418 21.83 10.06 12.84
CA ASN A 418 23.07 9.74 13.56
C ASN A 418 23.58 8.30 13.35
N TYR A 419 23.58 7.82 12.10
CA TYR A 419 24.01 6.48 11.70
C TYR A 419 25.44 6.13 12.16
N MET A 420 26.34 7.10 12.16
CA MET A 420 27.76 6.90 12.44
C MET A 420 28.16 7.36 13.86
N GLU A 421 27.21 7.58 14.75
CA GLU A 421 27.49 7.96 16.14
C GLU A 421 28.41 6.94 16.83
N GLN A 422 28.10 5.64 16.68
CA GLN A 422 28.88 4.54 17.23
C GLN A 422 30.24 4.33 16.49
N ALA A 423 30.44 4.97 15.36
CA ALA A 423 31.70 5.02 14.64
C ALA A 423 32.49 6.32 14.90
N GLY A 424 32.04 7.13 15.86
CA GLY A 424 32.75 8.31 16.36
C GLY A 424 32.39 9.63 15.69
N GLN A 425 31.32 9.73 14.89
CA GLN A 425 30.85 11.01 14.37
C GLN A 425 29.91 11.70 15.40
N PRO A 426 30.27 12.90 15.90
CA PRO A 426 29.41 13.65 16.79
C PRO A 426 28.31 14.36 15.97
N TYR A 427 27.03 14.14 16.30
CA TYR A 427 25.90 14.84 15.69
C TYR A 427 25.35 15.99 16.54
N PRO A 428 25.47 15.99 17.89
CA PRO A 428 25.12 17.13 18.70
C PRO A 428 25.85 18.40 18.25
N LEU A 429 25.19 19.53 18.36
CA LEU A 429 25.70 20.88 18.01
C LEU A 429 25.78 21.18 16.51
N PHE A 430 25.43 20.26 15.62
CA PHE A 430 25.49 20.47 14.18
C PHE A 430 24.70 21.73 13.74
N MET A 431 23.43 21.84 14.16
CA MET A 431 22.58 23.01 13.85
C MET A 431 22.79 24.20 14.79
N LEU A 432 23.56 24.04 15.88
CA LEU A 432 23.77 25.09 16.85
C LEU A 432 24.59 26.24 16.28
N ASN A 433 25.52 25.93 15.40
CA ASN A 433 26.48 26.94 14.86
C ASN A 433 25.95 27.58 13.59
N ASP A 434 25.15 26.87 12.78
CA ASP A 434 24.69 27.38 11.49
C ASP A 434 23.49 26.55 10.99
N SER A 435 23.14 26.78 9.76
CA SER A 435 22.16 26.04 8.97
C SER A 435 22.84 24.95 8.12
N LEU A 436 22.09 23.91 7.75
CA LEU A 436 22.52 22.99 6.70
C LEU A 436 22.34 23.65 5.33
N ARG A 437 23.44 23.87 4.62
CA ARG A 437 23.45 24.41 3.26
C ARG A 437 23.88 23.34 2.26
N VAL A 438 23.03 23.06 1.27
CA VAL A 438 23.23 22.00 0.27
C VAL A 438 23.19 22.60 -1.11
N LYS A 439 24.26 22.39 -1.88
CA LYS A 439 24.30 22.71 -3.31
C LYS A 439 24.04 21.48 -4.13
N PHE A 440 23.21 21.61 -5.16
CA PHE A 440 22.93 20.53 -6.10
C PHE A 440 22.74 21.08 -7.52
N THR A 441 23.05 20.27 -8.52
CA THR A 441 22.93 20.66 -9.93
C THR A 441 21.86 19.81 -10.63
N LEU A 442 21.00 20.45 -11.38
CA LEU A 442 20.05 19.84 -12.30
C LEU A 442 20.60 19.93 -13.73
N LYS A 443 20.65 18.80 -14.44
CA LYS A 443 21.13 18.75 -15.84
C LYS A 443 20.14 19.31 -16.84
N GLU A 444 18.85 19.29 -16.48
CA GLU A 444 17.71 19.73 -17.28
C GLU A 444 16.67 20.39 -16.39
N PRO A 445 15.79 21.26 -16.91
CA PRO A 445 14.68 21.80 -16.14
C PRO A 445 13.75 20.70 -15.66
N VAL A 446 13.25 20.84 -14.43
CA VAL A 446 12.32 19.88 -13.82
C VAL A 446 11.02 20.56 -13.42
N LYS A 447 9.92 19.83 -13.54
CA LYS A 447 8.58 20.33 -13.22
C LYS A 447 8.08 19.75 -11.91
N ASN A 448 7.35 20.59 -11.14
CA ASN A 448 6.71 20.21 -9.88
C ASN A 448 7.70 19.57 -8.89
N ALA A 449 8.92 20.10 -8.81
CA ALA A 449 9.91 19.62 -7.87
C ALA A 449 9.37 19.70 -6.43
N THR A 450 9.61 18.63 -5.66
CA THR A 450 9.11 18.49 -4.30
C THR A 450 10.24 17.96 -3.41
N LEU A 451 10.47 18.55 -2.27
CA LEU A 451 11.39 18.02 -1.28
C LEU A 451 10.62 17.03 -0.38
N PHE A 452 11.02 15.77 -0.42
CA PHE A 452 10.65 14.77 0.60
C PHE A 452 11.54 15.01 1.81
N TYR A 453 10.94 15.46 2.91
CA TYR A 453 11.68 15.92 4.08
C TYR A 453 11.22 15.19 5.34
N LEU A 454 12.15 14.53 6.03
CA LEU A 454 11.94 13.97 7.35
C LEU A 454 12.73 14.78 8.37
N THR A 455 12.08 15.14 9.47
CA THR A 455 12.69 15.98 10.53
C THR A 455 12.20 15.55 11.90
N THR A 456 13.12 15.38 12.85
CA THR A 456 12.82 15.10 14.26
C THR A 456 13.86 15.73 15.17
N GLY A 457 13.40 16.35 16.27
CA GLY A 457 14.26 16.95 17.28
C GLY A 457 14.45 16.03 18.49
N HIS A 458 15.65 16.01 19.03
CA HIS A 458 16.08 15.09 20.07
C HIS A 458 16.95 15.75 21.13
N GLY A 459 16.99 15.12 22.30
CA GLY A 459 17.93 15.41 23.36
C GLY A 459 17.64 16.70 24.12
N GLY A 460 18.55 17.00 25.05
CA GLY A 460 18.38 18.07 26.02
C GLY A 460 17.47 17.69 27.19
N TRP A 461 17.49 18.50 28.24
CA TRP A 461 16.58 18.37 29.38
C TRP A 461 15.44 19.41 29.27
N GLY A 462 15.20 20.26 30.28
CA GLY A 462 14.06 21.15 30.34
C GLY A 462 13.90 22.10 29.15
N ASN A 463 15.00 22.54 28.51
CA ASN A 463 15.00 23.36 27.30
C ASN A 463 15.42 22.60 26.03
N GLY A 464 15.51 21.26 26.11
CA GLY A 464 15.93 20.42 25.02
C GLY A 464 14.93 20.34 23.88
N ASP A 465 15.42 20.15 22.67
CA ASP A 465 14.63 20.20 21.45
C ASP A 465 13.66 19.03 21.29
N GLU A 466 13.81 17.97 22.09
CA GLU A 466 12.85 16.86 22.10
C GLU A 466 11.45 17.31 22.54
N PHE A 467 11.40 18.16 23.58
CA PHE A 467 10.15 18.56 24.24
C PHE A 467 9.80 20.04 24.05
N ASN A 468 10.57 20.77 23.24
CA ASN A 468 10.33 22.16 22.96
C ASN A 468 10.19 22.42 21.47
N GLN A 469 9.12 23.11 21.11
CA GLN A 469 8.80 23.43 19.72
C GLN A 469 9.89 24.30 19.10
N LYS A 470 10.42 23.87 17.94
CA LYS A 470 11.40 24.61 17.14
C LYS A 470 10.89 24.76 15.73
N ILE A 471 11.03 25.96 15.20
CA ILE A 471 10.64 26.25 13.83
C ILE A 471 11.68 25.68 12.86
N ASN A 472 11.24 24.95 11.83
CA ASN A 472 12.07 24.55 10.70
C ASN A 472 11.79 25.51 9.54
N THR A 473 12.81 26.17 9.03
CA THR A 473 12.69 27.09 7.89
C THR A 473 13.55 26.58 6.74
N ILE A 474 12.95 26.48 5.57
CA ILE A 474 13.61 25.99 4.35
C ILE A 474 13.64 27.12 3.32
N TYR A 475 14.82 27.33 2.75
CA TYR A 475 15.08 28.28 1.67
C TYR A 475 15.56 27.53 0.43
N LEU A 476 15.20 28.01 -0.74
CA LEU A 476 15.72 27.59 -2.03
C LEU A 476 16.17 28.85 -2.78
N ASP A 477 17.45 28.88 -3.20
CA ASP A 477 18.06 30.00 -3.91
C ASP A 477 17.80 31.36 -3.20
N ASP A 478 18.08 31.35 -1.89
CA ASP A 478 17.90 32.47 -0.94
C ASP A 478 16.45 32.93 -0.72
N LYS A 479 15.46 32.27 -1.33
CA LYS A 479 14.03 32.54 -1.10
C LYS A 479 13.47 31.55 -0.08
N GLN A 480 12.76 32.07 0.92
CA GLN A 480 12.05 31.22 1.87
C GLN A 480 10.92 30.47 1.17
N VAL A 481 10.96 29.12 1.24
CA VAL A 481 9.92 28.25 0.69
C VAL A 481 8.84 27.99 1.73
N ILE A 482 9.24 27.60 2.95
CA ILE A 482 8.33 27.27 4.05
C ILE A 482 8.96 27.54 5.40
N SER A 483 8.11 27.76 6.38
CA SER A 483 8.46 27.83 7.80
C SER A 483 7.37 27.17 8.60
N PHE A 484 7.68 26.15 9.40
CA PHE A 484 6.70 25.39 10.17
C PHE A 484 7.33 24.79 11.43
N VAL A 485 6.49 24.38 12.38
CA VAL A 485 6.90 23.70 13.60
C VAL A 485 6.54 22.21 13.49
N PRO A 486 7.54 21.32 13.34
CA PRO A 486 7.29 19.89 13.34
C PRO A 486 7.01 19.41 14.77
N TRP A 487 5.75 19.04 15.05
CA TRP A 487 5.32 18.71 16.40
C TRP A 487 4.27 17.58 16.39
N ARG A 488 4.31 16.72 17.43
CA ARG A 488 3.30 15.69 17.66
C ARG A 488 2.79 15.78 19.09
N ASP A 489 1.48 15.72 19.25
CA ASP A 489 0.75 15.76 20.54
C ASP A 489 -0.13 14.52 20.76
N ASP A 490 -0.02 13.52 19.88
CA ASP A 490 -0.78 12.28 19.93
C ASP A 490 -0.07 11.13 20.66
N CYS A 491 1.07 11.38 21.28
CA CYS A 491 1.96 10.35 21.84
C CYS A 491 1.28 9.48 22.92
N GLY A 492 0.37 10.05 23.72
CA GLY A 492 -0.40 9.31 24.72
C GLY A 492 -1.25 8.17 24.14
N THR A 493 -1.58 8.21 22.86
CA THR A 493 -2.32 7.14 22.16
C THR A 493 -1.54 5.82 22.13
N TYR A 494 -0.21 5.86 22.22
CA TYR A 494 0.67 4.71 22.04
C TYR A 494 1.17 4.11 23.35
N ARG A 495 0.52 4.38 24.49
CA ARG A 495 0.95 3.92 25.83
C ARG A 495 1.16 2.41 25.91
N ASN A 496 0.31 1.61 25.23
CA ASN A 496 0.36 0.14 25.27
C ASN A 496 1.62 -0.48 24.64
N TRP A 497 2.39 0.29 23.87
CA TRP A 497 3.67 -0.11 23.29
C TRP A 497 4.88 0.33 24.13
N ASN A 498 4.66 0.85 25.36
CA ASN A 498 5.69 1.51 26.14
C ASN A 498 5.74 1.02 27.60
N PRO A 499 6.00 -0.30 27.84
CA PRO A 499 5.94 -0.88 29.19
C PRO A 499 6.93 -0.28 30.19
N CYS A 500 8.14 0.13 29.73
CA CYS A 500 9.20 0.70 30.57
C CYS A 500 9.18 2.23 30.67
N SER A 501 8.19 2.90 30.07
CA SER A 501 8.11 4.36 30.14
C SER A 501 8.02 4.84 31.59
N GLY A 502 8.88 5.80 31.96
CA GLY A 502 8.86 6.41 33.29
C GLY A 502 7.56 7.18 33.54
N ASN A 503 7.19 7.30 34.82
CA ASN A 503 6.02 8.08 35.24
C ASN A 503 6.46 9.29 36.07
N PHE A 504 5.81 10.42 35.82
CA PHE A 504 6.05 11.67 36.55
C PHE A 504 5.08 11.84 37.73
N SER A 505 5.41 12.76 38.65
CA SER A 505 4.58 13.05 39.83
C SER A 505 3.18 13.58 39.50
N ASN A 506 3.00 14.14 38.29
CA ASN A 506 1.70 14.58 37.79
C ASN A 506 0.84 13.43 37.18
N GLY A 507 1.33 12.18 37.20
CA GLY A 507 0.64 11.00 36.72
C GLY A 507 0.88 10.70 35.23
N MET A 508 1.55 11.57 34.48
CA MET A 508 1.88 11.32 33.07
C MET A 508 3.03 10.34 32.93
N SER A 509 2.98 9.52 31.87
CA SER A 509 4.11 8.71 31.44
C SER A 509 5.01 9.50 30.48
N SER A 510 6.31 9.22 30.46
CA SER A 510 7.23 9.82 29.48
C SER A 510 6.79 9.59 28.03
N SER A 511 6.18 8.43 27.75
CA SER A 511 5.62 8.13 26.43
C SER A 511 4.39 8.96 26.06
N ASP A 512 3.77 9.67 27.03
CA ASP A 512 2.58 10.49 26.76
C ASP A 512 2.94 11.92 26.33
N LEU A 513 4.20 12.33 26.54
CA LEU A 513 4.64 13.70 26.27
C LEU A 513 4.69 14.00 24.79
N SER A 514 4.15 15.14 24.40
CA SER A 514 4.29 15.73 23.07
C SER A 514 5.77 15.97 22.74
N ARG A 515 6.16 15.76 21.48
CA ARG A 515 7.56 15.78 21.05
C ARG A 515 7.76 16.42 19.67
N SER A 516 9.00 16.75 19.36
CA SER A 516 9.41 17.30 18.07
C SER A 516 9.31 16.29 16.92
N ASN A 517 8.08 16.11 16.43
CA ASN A 517 7.65 15.31 15.27
C ASN A 517 7.82 13.78 15.40
N TRP A 518 7.85 13.25 16.60
CA TRP A 518 7.90 11.81 16.82
C TRP A 518 7.19 11.39 18.12
N CYS A 519 6.83 10.11 18.22
CA CYS A 519 6.37 9.49 19.46
C CYS A 519 6.98 8.09 19.57
N PRO A 520 7.25 7.59 20.81
CA PRO A 520 7.70 6.22 21.01
C PRO A 520 6.72 5.20 20.41
N ALA A 521 7.24 4.17 19.74
CA ALA A 521 6.50 3.13 19.03
C ALA A 521 5.75 3.60 17.77
N THR A 522 6.21 4.66 17.10
CA THR A 522 5.55 5.19 15.89
C THR A 522 6.49 5.45 14.74
N VAL A 523 5.91 5.62 13.55
CA VAL A 523 6.57 6.14 12.36
C VAL A 523 6.48 7.66 12.36
N THR A 524 7.51 8.35 11.87
CA THR A 524 7.45 9.77 11.53
C THR A 524 7.05 9.91 10.06
N ASN A 525 6.00 10.68 9.81
CA ASN A 525 5.57 10.98 8.45
C ASN A 525 6.49 12.00 7.78
N PRO A 526 6.80 11.83 6.48
CA PRO A 526 7.54 12.85 5.74
C PRO A 526 6.67 14.07 5.41
N GLU A 527 7.32 15.23 5.33
CA GLU A 527 6.75 16.44 4.74
C GLU A 527 7.07 16.48 3.24
N TYR A 528 6.06 16.70 2.42
CA TYR A 528 6.20 16.92 0.97
C TYR A 528 6.15 18.41 0.68
N ILE A 529 7.31 19.03 0.57
CA ILE A 529 7.44 20.48 0.43
C ILE A 529 7.58 20.83 -1.05
N PHE A 530 6.55 21.46 -1.62
CA PHE A 530 6.53 21.86 -3.02
C PHE A 530 7.52 22.99 -3.28
N LEU A 531 8.47 22.77 -4.19
CA LEU A 531 9.50 23.72 -4.59
C LEU A 531 9.17 24.44 -5.90
N GLY A 532 8.19 23.95 -6.66
CA GLY A 532 7.82 24.50 -7.96
C GLY A 532 8.63 23.91 -9.12
N ASP A 533 8.66 24.65 -10.22
CA ASP A 533 9.49 24.33 -11.39
C ASP A 533 10.90 24.86 -11.16
N LEU A 534 11.90 24.04 -11.45
CA LEU A 534 13.31 24.41 -11.31
C LEU A 534 14.01 24.36 -12.66
N GLU A 535 14.83 25.37 -12.94
CA GLU A 535 15.63 25.45 -14.15
C GLU A 535 16.85 24.50 -14.08
N ALA A 536 17.49 24.26 -15.21
CA ALA A 536 18.78 23.59 -15.24
C ALA A 536 19.86 24.50 -14.63
N GLY A 537 20.77 23.93 -13.85
CA GLY A 537 21.86 24.68 -13.22
C GLY A 537 22.06 24.32 -11.75
N GLU A 538 22.89 25.13 -11.07
CA GLU A 538 23.15 24.96 -9.63
C GLU A 538 22.05 25.63 -8.82
N HIS A 539 21.55 24.90 -7.82
CA HIS A 539 20.60 25.38 -6.81
C HIS A 539 21.19 25.23 -5.42
N THR A 540 20.74 26.06 -4.49
CA THR A 540 21.14 26.01 -3.09
C THR A 540 19.91 25.86 -2.20
N LEU A 541 19.82 24.72 -1.49
CA LEU A 541 18.83 24.48 -0.45
C LEU A 541 19.44 24.77 0.92
N VAL A 542 18.71 25.49 1.78
CA VAL A 542 19.13 25.75 3.16
C VAL A 542 18.06 25.33 4.13
N VAL A 543 18.43 24.52 5.12
CA VAL A 543 17.57 24.15 6.24
C VAL A 543 18.08 24.84 7.49
N LYS A 544 17.23 25.66 8.13
CA LYS A 544 17.56 26.40 9.36
C LYS A 544 16.64 26.00 10.49
N ILE A 545 17.24 25.57 11.60
CA ILE A 545 16.54 25.16 12.83
C ILE A 545 17.25 25.83 14.02
N PRO A 546 16.55 26.60 14.87
CA PRO A 546 17.17 27.25 16.04
C PRO A 546 17.36 26.22 17.17
N GLN A 547 18.37 25.37 17.02
CA GLN A 547 18.71 24.31 17.96
C GLN A 547 19.00 24.87 19.35
N GLY A 548 18.51 24.18 20.38
CA GLY A 548 18.75 24.52 21.77
C GLY A 548 20.22 24.39 22.18
N LYS A 549 20.66 25.24 23.10
CA LYS A 549 22.01 25.22 23.64
C LYS A 549 22.21 23.99 24.54
N PRO A 550 23.46 23.51 24.71
CA PRO A 550 23.78 22.45 25.66
C PRO A 550 23.35 22.79 27.09
N GLU A 551 22.81 21.81 27.81
CA GLU A 551 22.45 21.87 29.23
C GLU A 551 23.29 20.85 30.01
N GLY A 552 24.38 21.30 30.65
CA GLY A 552 25.31 20.41 31.32
C GLY A 552 25.93 19.41 30.33
N GLY A 553 25.74 18.11 30.59
CA GLY A 553 26.19 17.02 29.70
C GLY A 553 25.18 16.62 28.64
N SER A 554 24.02 17.27 28.55
CA SER A 554 22.98 16.96 27.58
C SER A 554 22.97 17.92 26.42
N ASN A 555 22.85 17.41 25.20
CA ASN A 555 22.84 18.19 23.98
C ASN A 555 21.59 17.88 23.16
N SER A 556 21.03 18.93 22.55
CA SER A 556 20.01 18.78 21.51
C SER A 556 20.65 18.44 20.17
N PHE A 557 19.90 17.72 19.32
CA PHE A 557 20.29 17.49 17.92
C PHE A 557 19.06 17.24 17.05
N TRP A 558 19.22 17.44 15.74
CA TRP A 558 18.16 17.25 14.76
C TRP A 558 18.56 16.20 13.74
N CYS A 559 17.73 15.17 13.62
CA CYS A 559 17.80 14.19 12.54
C CYS A 559 16.94 14.69 11.39
N ILE A 560 17.58 15.14 10.31
CA ILE A 560 16.89 15.55 9.09
C ILE A 560 17.40 14.77 7.88
N SER A 561 16.50 14.44 6.97
CA SER A 561 16.87 13.91 5.65
C SER A 561 16.02 14.54 4.56
N GLY A 562 16.63 14.73 3.39
CA GLY A 562 15.99 15.39 2.26
C GLY A 562 16.34 14.73 0.93
N THR A 563 15.28 14.39 0.17
CA THR A 563 15.39 13.87 -1.19
C THR A 563 14.52 14.70 -2.11
N LEU A 564 15.10 15.22 -3.20
CA LEU A 564 14.36 15.93 -4.24
C LEU A 564 13.63 14.94 -5.12
N LEU A 565 12.32 15.13 -5.28
CA LEU A 565 11.42 14.38 -6.16
C LEU A 565 11.00 15.25 -7.33
N TYR A 566 10.94 14.68 -8.58
CA TYR A 566 10.54 15.41 -9.78
C TYR A 566 10.10 14.49 -10.94
#